data_3e2e07e0bbdef7675081a3b0d094bcc1
#
_entry.id   3e2e07e0bbdef7675081a3b0d094bcc1
#
_cell.length_a   1.000
_cell.length_b   1.000
_cell.length_c   1.000
_cell.angle_alpha   90.00
_cell.angle_beta   90.00
_cell.angle_gamma   90.00
#
_symmetry.space_group_name_H-M   'P 1'
#
loop_
_entity.id
_entity.type
_entity.pdbx_description
1 polymer ?
#
loop_
_entity_poly.entity_id
_entity_poly.type
_entity_poly.pdbx_seq_one_letter_code
_entity_poly.pdbx_strand_id
1 'polypeptide(L)'
;VTLTESVRRQPLREASARTYARALPIVPVRARGMTVEGADGRRYLDCLSGDGALALGHNHPVVLAAVREVLDSGAPIGVLDLSTPVEERFVAELLATLPPEQARGAQVRLCGPTAADALATASRLVQEATGVAGPPASADPSGEGREGVEGLLERCGAGGPRPAAVVAEPLDDVRLRGLRETTRALGVPLIVDETVTGVGRTGAFWAVEHSGVTPDVMVLAKAIGGSLPLAVVVHRADLSPAATHSAAGSAVRAAPADEARGNQLAMAAGAATLAHVREHRLAERAAVVGERMLARLCDLATRFPCVSGVRGRGLMLGLDFTDPGHSSVPGEPRGVRGLAAAVRRECLRRGLIVGLGGPRAEAVRLLPPLTVSDEQADAVLERLADAVGAAADTARS
;
A
#
# COMPACT_ATOMS: atom_id res chain seq x y z
N VAL A 1 27.94 23.58 11.83
CA VAL A 1 28.13 22.19 11.29
C VAL A 1 26.86 21.83 10.56
N THR A 2 26.92 21.72 9.23
CA THR A 2 25.76 21.35 8.44
C THR A 2 25.38 19.89 8.70
N LEU A 3 24.10 19.58 8.59
CA LEU A 3 23.58 18.20 8.75
C LEU A 3 24.37 17.19 7.90
N THR A 4 24.82 17.63 6.73
CA THR A 4 25.62 16.85 5.77
C THR A 4 27.02 16.52 6.29
N GLU A 5 27.68 17.44 7.03
CA GLU A 5 28.98 17.18 7.64
C GLU A 5 28.90 16.27 8.85
N SER A 6 27.84 16.40 9.66
CA SER A 6 27.57 15.50 10.78
C SER A 6 27.35 14.05 10.32
N VAL A 7 26.59 13.87 9.23
CA VAL A 7 26.33 12.55 8.64
C VAL A 7 27.57 11.92 8.00
N ARG A 8 28.49 12.72 7.44
CA ARG A 8 29.76 12.21 6.88
C ARG A 8 30.77 11.80 7.95
N ARG A 9 30.72 12.40 9.15
CA ARG A 9 31.70 12.19 10.22
C ARG A 9 31.30 11.12 11.24
N GLN A 10 30.00 10.81 11.38
CA GLN A 10 29.59 9.71 12.23
C GLN A 10 29.68 8.39 11.47
N PRO A 11 30.38 7.40 11.98
CA PRO A 11 30.17 6.04 11.55
C PRO A 11 28.72 5.69 11.89
N LEU A 12 27.82 5.78 10.89
CA LEU A 12 26.42 5.36 10.95
C LEU A 12 26.22 3.92 11.49
N ARG A 13 27.35 3.26 11.78
CA ARG A 13 27.45 1.86 12.11
C ARG A 13 27.02 1.50 13.52
N GLU A 14 27.23 2.37 14.51
CA GLU A 14 26.97 1.94 15.90
C GLU A 14 25.52 2.10 16.34
N ALA A 15 24.89 3.23 16.06
CA ALA A 15 23.48 3.43 16.44
C ALA A 15 22.52 2.63 15.53
N SER A 16 22.79 2.60 14.22
CA SER A 16 21.96 1.85 13.28
C SER A 16 22.16 0.33 13.33
N ALA A 17 23.34 -0.13 13.79
CA ALA A 17 23.57 -1.56 14.04
C ALA A 17 22.74 -2.12 15.21
N ARG A 18 22.22 -1.24 16.08
CA ARG A 18 21.32 -1.59 17.18
C ARG A 18 19.85 -1.58 16.80
N THR A 19 19.52 -1.27 15.54
CA THR A 19 18.17 -1.34 14.99
C THR A 19 18.05 -2.54 14.05
N TYR A 20 17.07 -2.54 13.17
CA TYR A 20 16.92 -3.58 12.15
C TYR A 20 17.87 -3.38 10.95
N ALA A 21 18.22 -4.48 10.27
CA ALA A 21 19.01 -4.42 9.05
C ALA A 21 18.27 -3.66 7.94
N ARG A 22 18.98 -2.79 7.22
CA ARG A 22 18.43 -2.00 6.14
C ARG A 22 18.70 -2.66 4.80
N ALA A 23 17.64 -2.75 3.98
CA ALA A 23 17.73 -3.37 2.65
C ALA A 23 18.52 -2.51 1.65
N LEU A 24 18.63 -1.19 1.87
CA LEU A 24 19.28 -0.25 0.96
C LEU A 24 20.34 0.56 1.72
N PRO A 25 21.60 0.57 1.26
CA PRO A 25 22.71 1.26 1.90
C PRO A 25 22.77 2.75 1.51
N ILE A 26 21.63 3.44 1.51
CA ILE A 26 21.53 4.87 1.20
C ILE A 26 21.28 5.62 2.50
N VAL A 27 21.96 6.76 2.65
CA VAL A 27 21.68 7.74 3.70
C VAL A 27 21.04 8.95 3.04
N PRO A 28 19.71 9.07 3.01
CA PRO A 28 19.04 10.16 2.35
C PRO A 28 19.23 11.46 3.16
N VAL A 29 19.60 12.55 2.50
CA VAL A 29 19.76 13.88 3.11
C VAL A 29 18.76 14.89 2.56
N ARG A 30 18.27 14.68 1.34
CA ARG A 30 17.21 15.47 0.72
C ARG A 30 16.35 14.58 -0.16
N ALA A 31 15.09 14.96 -0.29
CA ALA A 31 14.22 14.30 -1.26
C ALA A 31 13.15 15.29 -1.74
N ARG A 32 12.77 15.19 -3.02
CA ARG A 32 11.67 15.96 -3.61
C ARG A 32 11.07 15.20 -4.80
N GLY A 33 9.74 15.09 -4.82
CA GLY A 33 9.04 14.30 -5.84
C GLY A 33 9.59 12.88 -5.86
N MET A 34 10.06 12.40 -7.00
CA MET A 34 10.65 11.08 -7.15
C MET A 34 12.17 11.03 -6.87
N THR A 35 12.82 12.16 -6.60
CA THR A 35 14.28 12.21 -6.47
C THR A 35 14.70 12.21 -5.01
N VAL A 36 15.62 11.30 -4.66
CA VAL A 36 16.29 11.21 -3.35
C VAL A 36 17.77 11.50 -3.56
N GLU A 37 18.34 12.38 -2.72
CA GLU A 37 19.78 12.69 -2.68
C GLU A 37 20.40 12.02 -1.47
N GLY A 38 21.41 11.20 -1.70
CA GLY A 38 22.22 10.56 -0.66
C GLY A 38 23.28 11.49 -0.07
N ALA A 39 23.77 11.16 1.13
CA ALA A 39 24.87 11.86 1.78
C ALA A 39 26.20 11.82 0.99
N ASP A 40 26.32 10.88 0.07
CA ASP A 40 27.41 10.75 -0.92
C ASP A 40 27.27 11.71 -2.12
N GLY A 41 26.21 12.49 -2.17
CA GLY A 41 25.88 13.42 -3.27
C GLY A 41 25.23 12.76 -4.48
N ARG A 42 25.02 11.45 -4.46
CA ARG A 42 24.35 10.74 -5.57
C ARG A 42 22.84 10.97 -5.53
N ARG A 43 22.23 11.03 -6.70
CA ARG A 43 20.79 11.13 -6.87
C ARG A 43 20.19 9.82 -7.32
N TYR A 44 19.08 9.47 -6.72
CA TYR A 44 18.33 8.25 -6.98
C TYR A 44 16.90 8.59 -7.40
N LEU A 45 16.36 7.87 -8.38
CA LEU A 45 14.93 7.85 -8.66
C LEU A 45 14.28 6.82 -7.73
N ASP A 46 13.35 7.26 -6.90
CA ASP A 46 12.64 6.37 -5.97
C ASP A 46 11.36 5.84 -6.61
N CYS A 47 11.46 4.60 -7.09
CA CYS A 47 10.36 3.82 -7.63
C CYS A 47 9.72 2.89 -6.59
N LEU A 48 10.00 3.08 -5.30
CA LEU A 48 9.35 2.37 -4.19
C LEU A 48 8.35 3.28 -3.46
N SER A 49 8.66 4.58 -3.38
CA SER A 49 7.81 5.63 -2.80
C SER A 49 7.27 5.26 -1.42
N GLY A 50 8.16 4.81 -0.51
CA GLY A 50 7.78 4.39 0.83
C GLY A 50 6.84 3.18 0.84
N ASP A 51 7.05 2.22 -0.07
CA ASP A 51 6.17 1.07 -0.31
C ASP A 51 4.73 1.50 -0.65
N GLY A 52 4.62 2.54 -1.49
CA GLY A 52 3.36 3.11 -1.97
C GLY A 52 2.76 4.21 -1.09
N ALA A 53 3.35 4.53 0.06
CA ALA A 53 2.83 5.57 0.96
C ALA A 53 2.98 7.00 0.41
N LEU A 54 3.97 7.25 -0.44
CA LEU A 54 4.27 8.56 -1.01
C LEU A 54 3.55 8.74 -2.36
N ALA A 55 2.22 8.79 -2.35
CA ALA A 55 1.43 8.92 -3.58
C ALA A 55 1.84 10.13 -4.44
N LEU A 56 2.13 11.28 -3.82
CA LEU A 56 2.59 12.49 -4.50
C LEU A 56 4.12 12.63 -4.53
N GLY A 57 4.86 11.62 -4.05
CA GLY A 57 6.31 11.69 -3.89
C GLY A 57 6.77 12.45 -2.66
N HIS A 58 8.08 12.54 -2.49
CA HIS A 58 8.72 13.16 -1.35
C HIS A 58 8.46 14.67 -1.27
N ASN A 59 8.12 15.15 -0.07
CA ASN A 59 8.03 16.57 0.26
C ASN A 59 7.17 17.38 -0.74
N HIS A 60 6.02 16.82 -1.11
CA HIS A 60 5.13 17.53 -2.04
C HIS A 60 4.63 18.84 -1.43
N PRO A 61 4.64 19.97 -2.17
CA PRO A 61 4.31 21.28 -1.62
C PRO A 61 2.93 21.35 -0.97
N VAL A 62 1.92 20.71 -1.54
CA VAL A 62 0.54 20.67 -1.02
C VAL A 62 0.49 19.99 0.36
N VAL A 63 1.19 18.87 0.51
CA VAL A 63 1.26 18.14 1.79
C VAL A 63 1.99 18.97 2.84
N LEU A 64 3.15 19.55 2.48
CA LEU A 64 3.92 20.40 3.39
C LEU A 64 3.14 21.65 3.82
N ALA A 65 2.36 22.25 2.92
CA ALA A 65 1.52 23.40 3.24
C ALA A 65 0.43 23.03 4.25
N ALA A 66 -0.28 21.91 4.03
CA ALA A 66 -1.33 21.46 4.94
C ALA A 66 -0.80 21.13 6.35
N VAL A 67 0.38 20.49 6.43
CA VAL A 67 1.02 20.22 7.73
C VAL A 67 1.42 21.52 8.44
N ARG A 68 2.01 22.48 7.72
CA ARG A 68 2.39 23.80 8.30
C ARG A 68 1.16 24.57 8.78
N GLU A 69 0.06 24.56 8.03
CA GLU A 69 -1.19 25.20 8.43
C GLU A 69 -1.67 24.73 9.81
N VAL A 70 -1.62 23.42 10.07
CA VAL A 70 -1.97 22.88 11.40
C VAL A 70 -0.99 23.33 12.48
N LEU A 71 0.32 23.28 12.20
CA LEU A 71 1.35 23.69 13.15
C LEU A 71 1.24 25.17 13.52
N ASP A 72 0.99 26.03 12.53
CA ASP A 72 0.91 27.48 12.69
C ASP A 72 -0.41 27.94 13.29
N SER A 73 -1.48 27.13 13.20
CA SER A 73 -2.82 27.45 13.73
C SER A 73 -2.92 27.42 15.26
N GLY A 74 -1.97 26.77 15.95
CA GLY A 74 -2.05 26.51 17.38
C GLY A 74 -3.08 25.43 17.77
N ALA A 75 -3.67 24.72 16.81
CA ALA A 75 -4.57 23.60 17.06
C ALA A 75 -3.83 22.43 17.74
N PRO A 76 -4.51 21.60 18.54
CA PRO A 76 -3.88 20.44 19.17
C PRO A 76 -3.43 19.46 18.09
N ILE A 77 -2.18 18.98 18.18
CA ILE A 77 -1.56 18.07 17.18
C ILE A 77 -2.07 16.63 17.34
N GLY A 78 -2.35 16.21 18.56
CA GLY A 78 -2.87 14.88 18.88
C GLY A 78 -4.10 15.00 19.76
N VAL A 79 -5.21 14.41 19.34
CA VAL A 79 -6.50 14.48 20.06
C VAL A 79 -7.14 13.10 20.00
N LEU A 80 -7.61 12.63 21.15
CA LEU A 80 -8.44 11.44 21.28
C LEU A 80 -9.84 11.83 21.73
N ASP A 81 -10.86 11.19 21.15
CA ASP A 81 -12.26 11.31 21.54
C ASP A 81 -12.86 12.73 21.43
N LEU A 82 -12.23 13.61 20.65
CA LEU A 82 -12.74 14.94 20.32
C LEU A 82 -12.75 15.12 18.80
N SER A 83 -13.87 15.56 18.25
CA SER A 83 -13.95 15.98 16.85
C SER A 83 -13.17 17.28 16.65
N THR A 84 -12.47 17.37 15.52
CA THR A 84 -11.71 18.55 15.14
C THR A 84 -12.05 18.97 13.71
N PRO A 85 -11.90 20.25 13.34
CA PRO A 85 -12.09 20.69 11.96
C PRO A 85 -11.18 19.97 10.96
N VAL A 86 -9.98 19.56 11.41
CA VAL A 86 -9.03 18.78 10.58
C VAL A 86 -9.56 17.38 10.30
N GLU A 87 -10.09 16.71 11.33
CA GLU A 87 -10.71 15.39 11.18
C GLU A 87 -11.95 15.46 10.28
N GLU A 88 -12.83 16.41 10.51
CA GLU A 88 -14.03 16.61 9.70
C GLU A 88 -13.68 16.83 8.22
N ARG A 89 -12.67 17.66 7.94
CA ARG A 89 -12.19 17.90 6.58
C ARG A 89 -11.62 16.63 5.96
N PHE A 90 -10.81 15.87 6.71
CA PHE A 90 -10.24 14.61 6.22
C PHE A 90 -11.34 13.60 5.88
N VAL A 91 -12.29 13.40 6.78
CA VAL A 91 -13.42 12.48 6.57
C VAL A 91 -14.28 12.92 5.37
N ALA A 92 -14.57 14.21 5.24
CA ALA A 92 -15.31 14.74 4.11
C ALA A 92 -14.60 14.48 2.77
N GLU A 93 -13.28 14.75 2.71
CA GLU A 93 -12.48 14.48 1.51
C GLU A 93 -12.41 12.97 1.20
N LEU A 94 -12.26 12.12 2.21
CA LEU A 94 -12.27 10.68 2.03
C LEU A 94 -13.60 10.21 1.44
N LEU A 95 -14.73 10.60 2.04
CA LEU A 95 -16.05 10.22 1.57
C LEU A 95 -16.33 10.71 0.15
N ALA A 96 -15.82 11.91 -0.22
CA ALA A 96 -15.95 12.46 -1.57
C ALA A 96 -15.20 11.67 -2.64
N THR A 97 -14.25 10.81 -2.26
CA THR A 97 -13.52 9.94 -3.19
C THR A 97 -14.15 8.57 -3.39
N LEU A 98 -15.07 8.17 -2.51
CA LEU A 98 -15.66 6.84 -2.57
C LEU A 98 -16.64 6.71 -3.76
N PRO A 99 -16.73 5.51 -4.37
CA PRO A 99 -17.79 5.22 -5.33
C PRO A 99 -19.17 5.52 -4.72
N PRO A 100 -20.14 6.03 -5.49
CA PRO A 100 -21.46 6.46 -4.96
C PRO A 100 -22.19 5.38 -4.16
N GLU A 101 -22.06 4.13 -4.57
CA GLU A 101 -22.64 2.98 -3.86
C GLU A 101 -22.00 2.79 -2.47
N GLN A 102 -20.69 2.93 -2.40
CA GLN A 102 -19.91 2.81 -1.17
C GLN A 102 -20.14 4.00 -0.25
N ALA A 103 -20.22 5.22 -0.80
CA ALA A 103 -20.41 6.45 -0.03
C ALA A 103 -21.77 6.50 0.70
N ARG A 104 -22.80 5.83 0.15
CA ARG A 104 -24.13 5.80 0.76
C ARG A 104 -24.12 5.06 2.09
N GLY A 105 -24.24 5.81 3.18
CA GLY A 105 -24.25 5.26 4.53
C GLY A 105 -22.90 4.73 5.00
N ALA A 106 -21.80 5.09 4.34
CA ALA A 106 -20.47 4.76 4.80
C ALA A 106 -20.17 5.43 6.14
N GLN A 107 -19.50 4.67 7.01
CA GLN A 107 -18.91 5.17 8.23
C GLN A 107 -17.41 5.05 8.17
N VAL A 108 -16.71 5.99 8.80
CA VAL A 108 -15.26 6.07 8.83
C VAL A 108 -14.77 5.87 10.25
N ARG A 109 -13.85 4.93 10.44
CA ARG A 109 -13.20 4.70 11.72
C ARG A 109 -11.70 4.92 11.57
N LEU A 110 -11.18 5.92 12.26
CA LEU A 110 -9.74 6.14 12.38
C LEU A 110 -9.13 5.02 13.22
N CYS A 111 -8.00 4.51 12.78
CA CYS A 111 -7.29 3.40 13.42
C CYS A 111 -5.90 3.85 13.88
N GLY A 112 -5.09 2.90 14.32
CA GLY A 112 -3.65 3.09 14.52
C GLY A 112 -2.92 3.41 13.20
N PRO A 113 -1.58 3.62 13.23
CA PRO A 113 -0.87 4.19 12.09
C PRO A 113 -0.62 3.21 10.93
N THR A 114 -0.89 1.93 11.11
CA THR A 114 -0.47 0.89 10.16
C THR A 114 -1.65 0.16 9.50
N ALA A 115 -1.37 -0.47 8.35
CA ALA A 115 -2.31 -1.36 7.69
C ALA A 115 -2.76 -2.52 8.60
N ALA A 116 -1.85 -3.03 9.44
CA ALA A 116 -2.17 -4.10 10.39
C ALA A 116 -3.19 -3.64 11.46
N ASP A 117 -3.08 -2.39 11.93
CA ASP A 117 -4.05 -1.84 12.88
C ASP A 117 -5.43 -1.69 12.25
N ALA A 118 -5.49 -1.22 11.00
CA ALA A 118 -6.76 -1.13 10.27
C ALA A 118 -7.38 -2.50 10.01
N LEU A 119 -6.58 -3.51 9.61
CA LEU A 119 -7.06 -4.87 9.41
C LEU A 119 -7.55 -5.49 10.72
N ALA A 120 -6.85 -5.29 11.83
CA ALA A 120 -7.28 -5.73 13.15
C ALA A 120 -8.59 -5.05 13.57
N THR A 121 -8.74 -3.76 13.28
CA THR A 121 -9.97 -3.00 13.56
C THR A 121 -11.14 -3.49 12.70
N ALA A 122 -10.91 -3.72 11.39
CA ALA A 122 -11.90 -4.30 10.49
C ALA A 122 -12.34 -5.69 10.95
N SER A 123 -11.37 -6.52 11.37
CA SER A 123 -11.63 -7.87 11.88
C SER A 123 -12.53 -7.86 13.12
N ARG A 124 -12.21 -6.99 14.10
CA ARG A 124 -13.05 -6.83 15.31
C ARG A 124 -14.46 -6.34 14.97
N LEU A 125 -14.55 -5.34 14.08
CA LEU A 125 -15.82 -4.79 13.64
C LEU A 125 -16.76 -5.87 13.09
N VAL A 126 -16.26 -6.72 12.19
CA VAL A 126 -17.07 -7.78 11.59
C VAL A 126 -17.37 -8.92 12.58
N GLN A 127 -16.44 -9.24 13.48
CA GLN A 127 -16.69 -10.23 14.56
C GLN A 127 -17.81 -9.78 15.51
N GLU A 128 -17.77 -8.50 15.92
CA GLU A 128 -18.82 -7.91 16.76
C GLU A 128 -20.17 -7.87 16.04
N ALA A 129 -20.18 -7.47 14.76
CA ALA A 129 -21.41 -7.38 13.97
C ALA A 129 -22.04 -8.74 13.64
N THR A 130 -21.22 -9.77 13.39
CA THR A 130 -21.68 -11.12 13.00
C THR A 130 -21.86 -12.06 14.18
N GLY A 131 -21.25 -11.78 15.32
CA GLY A 131 -21.18 -12.70 16.44
C GLY A 131 -20.29 -13.92 16.20
N VAL A 132 -19.53 -13.96 15.10
CA VAL A 132 -18.66 -15.08 14.73
C VAL A 132 -17.26 -14.83 15.30
N ALA A 133 -16.83 -15.69 16.22
CA ALA A 133 -15.47 -15.69 16.74
C ALA A 133 -14.48 -16.27 15.72
N GLY A 134 -13.24 -15.79 15.75
CA GLY A 134 -12.16 -16.25 14.88
C GLY A 134 -11.71 -15.21 13.86
N PRO A 135 -10.53 -15.37 13.27
CA PRO A 135 -10.00 -14.43 12.29
C PRO A 135 -10.79 -14.50 10.99
N PRO A 136 -10.84 -13.40 10.22
CA PRO A 136 -11.28 -13.42 8.82
C PRO A 136 -10.45 -14.41 7.99
N ALA A 137 -11.08 -15.01 6.98
CA ALA A 137 -10.39 -15.85 6.00
C ALA A 137 -9.68 -14.96 4.96
N SER A 138 -8.40 -15.21 4.70
CA SER A 138 -7.65 -14.48 3.68
C SER A 138 -7.82 -15.14 2.31
N ALA A 139 -8.22 -14.34 1.32
CA ALA A 139 -8.20 -14.69 -0.09
C ALA A 139 -6.86 -14.26 -0.71
N ASP A 140 -5.74 -14.78 -0.21
CA ASP A 140 -4.41 -14.49 -0.74
C ASP A 140 -4.31 -14.92 -2.20
N PRO A 141 -3.91 -14.03 -3.12
CA PRO A 141 -3.72 -14.37 -4.53
C PRO A 141 -2.60 -15.40 -4.77
N SER A 142 -1.67 -15.59 -3.82
CA SER A 142 -0.59 -16.57 -3.96
C SER A 142 -1.06 -18.03 -3.84
N GLY A 143 -2.23 -18.28 -3.30
CA GLY A 143 -2.83 -19.61 -3.22
C GLY A 143 -2.09 -20.63 -2.31
N GLU A 144 -1.08 -20.20 -1.56
CA GLU A 144 -0.27 -21.08 -0.69
C GLU A 144 -0.96 -21.48 0.63
N GLY A 145 -2.21 -21.05 0.85
CA GLY A 145 -3.02 -21.53 1.98
C GLY A 145 -3.64 -22.91 1.71
N ARG A 146 -3.53 -23.82 2.66
CA ARG A 146 -4.28 -25.09 2.64
C ARG A 146 -5.75 -24.80 2.37
N GLU A 147 -6.29 -25.28 1.25
CA GLU A 147 -7.65 -25.00 0.79
C GLU A 147 -7.93 -23.49 0.68
N GLY A 148 -7.89 -22.95 -0.54
CA GLY A 148 -8.19 -21.54 -0.78
C GLY A 148 -9.51 -21.11 -0.15
N VAL A 149 -9.70 -19.81 -0.01
CA VAL A 149 -10.94 -19.22 0.55
C VAL A 149 -12.19 -19.75 -0.16
N GLU A 150 -12.07 -20.11 -1.44
CA GLU A 150 -13.12 -20.72 -2.24
C GLU A 150 -13.60 -22.06 -1.66
N GLY A 151 -12.68 -22.96 -1.32
CA GLY A 151 -13.02 -24.24 -0.67
C GLY A 151 -13.62 -24.07 0.74
N LEU A 152 -13.16 -23.05 1.48
CA LEU A 152 -13.80 -22.69 2.75
C LEU A 152 -15.25 -22.24 2.53
N LEU A 153 -15.50 -21.38 1.53
CA LEU A 153 -16.83 -20.87 1.23
C LEU A 153 -17.77 -21.95 0.68
N GLU A 154 -17.24 -22.91 -0.09
CA GLU A 154 -18.01 -24.10 -0.52
C GLU A 154 -18.48 -24.93 0.67
N ARG A 155 -17.59 -25.20 1.66
CA ARG A 155 -17.99 -25.92 2.88
C ARG A 155 -19.02 -25.15 3.70
N CYS A 156 -18.91 -23.82 3.76
CA CYS A 156 -19.93 -22.99 4.41
C CYS A 156 -21.29 -23.14 3.74
N GLY A 157 -21.33 -23.19 2.41
CA GLY A 157 -22.55 -23.45 1.63
C GLY A 157 -23.16 -24.83 1.92
N ALA A 158 -22.34 -25.82 2.25
CA ALA A 158 -22.75 -27.16 2.67
C ALA A 158 -23.10 -27.27 4.18
N GLY A 159 -23.23 -26.17 4.91
CA GLY A 159 -23.60 -26.15 6.33
C GLY A 159 -22.42 -26.19 7.31
N GLY A 160 -21.20 -26.03 6.83
CA GLY A 160 -20.00 -25.92 7.67
C GLY A 160 -19.87 -24.56 8.39
N PRO A 161 -18.84 -24.38 9.24
CA PRO A 161 -18.64 -23.16 10.00
C PRO A 161 -18.32 -21.98 9.07
N ARG A 162 -18.95 -20.83 9.35
CA ARG A 162 -18.72 -19.59 8.59
C ARG A 162 -17.54 -18.81 9.15
N PRO A 163 -16.67 -18.22 8.30
CA PRO A 163 -15.69 -17.25 8.78
C PRO A 163 -16.39 -15.95 9.20
N ALA A 164 -15.74 -15.16 10.06
CA ALA A 164 -16.25 -13.83 10.45
C ALA A 164 -16.35 -12.88 9.25
N ALA A 165 -15.41 -12.99 8.32
CA ALA A 165 -15.36 -12.26 7.06
C ALA A 165 -14.40 -12.94 6.08
N VAL A 166 -14.39 -12.49 4.83
CA VAL A 166 -13.34 -12.76 3.84
C VAL A 166 -12.55 -11.47 3.60
N VAL A 167 -11.21 -11.55 3.62
CA VAL A 167 -10.30 -10.44 3.27
C VAL A 167 -9.72 -10.71 1.89
N ALA A 168 -9.78 -9.74 0.99
CA ALA A 168 -9.21 -9.83 -0.35
C ALA A 168 -8.49 -8.53 -0.75
N GLU A 169 -7.41 -8.65 -1.53
CA GLU A 169 -6.83 -7.52 -2.27
C GLU A 169 -7.52 -7.39 -3.64
N PRO A 170 -7.82 -6.17 -4.12
CA PRO A 170 -8.55 -5.96 -5.38
C PRO A 170 -7.62 -5.99 -6.60
N LEU A 171 -6.88 -7.09 -6.77
CA LEU A 171 -5.89 -7.27 -7.85
C LEU A 171 -6.43 -8.06 -9.04
N ASP A 172 -7.44 -8.90 -8.83
CA ASP A 172 -8.12 -9.70 -9.85
C ASP A 172 -9.63 -9.41 -9.81
N ASP A 173 -10.12 -8.73 -10.85
CA ASP A 173 -11.50 -8.26 -10.93
C ASP A 173 -12.51 -9.41 -11.03
N VAL A 174 -12.14 -10.49 -11.74
CA VAL A 174 -13.04 -11.65 -11.94
C VAL A 174 -13.19 -12.40 -10.62
N ARG A 175 -12.07 -12.67 -9.97
CA ARG A 175 -12.05 -13.33 -8.68
C ARG A 175 -12.77 -12.52 -7.61
N LEU A 176 -12.55 -11.19 -7.56
CA LEU A 176 -13.20 -10.32 -6.59
C LEU A 176 -14.72 -10.29 -6.77
N ARG A 177 -15.22 -10.29 -8.02
CA ARG A 177 -16.67 -10.43 -8.31
C ARG A 177 -17.22 -11.77 -7.81
N GLY A 178 -16.54 -12.88 -8.11
CA GLY A 178 -16.94 -14.20 -7.65
C GLY A 178 -16.97 -14.32 -6.13
N LEU A 179 -15.94 -13.78 -5.45
CA LEU A 179 -15.92 -13.69 -3.99
C LEU A 179 -17.08 -12.86 -3.44
N ARG A 180 -17.39 -11.71 -4.07
CA ARG A 180 -18.52 -10.86 -3.66
C ARG A 180 -19.86 -11.57 -3.79
N GLU A 181 -20.09 -12.27 -4.89
CA GLU A 181 -21.33 -13.04 -5.12
C GLU A 181 -21.49 -14.14 -4.06
N THR A 182 -20.44 -14.94 -3.84
CA THR A 182 -20.44 -16.02 -2.88
C THR A 182 -20.58 -15.52 -1.44
N THR A 183 -19.82 -14.49 -1.04
CA THR A 183 -19.91 -13.94 0.32
C THR A 183 -21.27 -13.33 0.60
N ARG A 184 -21.88 -12.67 -0.40
CA ARG A 184 -23.25 -12.14 -0.27
C ARG A 184 -24.28 -13.25 -0.10
N ALA A 185 -24.20 -14.31 -0.90
CA ALA A 185 -25.11 -15.46 -0.79
C ALA A 185 -25.04 -16.17 0.56
N LEU A 186 -23.86 -16.21 1.16
CA LEU A 186 -23.60 -16.84 2.47
C LEU A 186 -23.83 -15.88 3.64
N GLY A 187 -24.06 -14.59 3.42
CA GLY A 187 -24.15 -13.58 4.47
C GLY A 187 -22.82 -13.36 5.21
N VAL A 188 -21.68 -13.57 4.53
CA VAL A 188 -20.33 -13.34 5.05
C VAL A 188 -19.84 -11.97 4.59
N PRO A 189 -19.38 -11.08 5.47
CA PRO A 189 -18.81 -9.79 5.08
C PRO A 189 -17.56 -9.94 4.21
N LEU A 190 -17.42 -9.06 3.22
CA LEU A 190 -16.23 -8.93 2.38
C LEU A 190 -15.44 -7.68 2.83
N ILE A 191 -14.22 -7.89 3.27
CA ILE A 191 -13.23 -6.85 3.58
C ILE A 191 -12.30 -6.74 2.38
N VAL A 192 -12.13 -5.54 1.83
CA VAL A 192 -11.15 -5.29 0.77
C VAL A 192 -10.00 -4.44 1.31
N ASP A 193 -8.78 -4.93 1.09
CA ASP A 193 -7.54 -4.25 1.46
C ASP A 193 -7.04 -3.37 0.31
N GLU A 194 -7.25 -2.07 0.44
CA GLU A 194 -6.80 -1.03 -0.49
C GLU A 194 -5.54 -0.29 0.00
N THR A 195 -4.79 -0.88 0.92
CA THR A 195 -3.65 -0.20 1.55
C THR A 195 -2.52 0.16 0.58
N VAL A 196 -2.38 -0.59 -0.50
CA VAL A 196 -1.38 -0.34 -1.56
C VAL A 196 -2.04 0.07 -2.88
N THR A 197 -3.23 -0.43 -3.16
CA THR A 197 -3.94 -0.32 -4.44
C THR A 197 -4.71 0.99 -4.60
N GLY A 198 -5.11 1.61 -3.49
CA GLY A 198 -5.92 2.82 -3.47
C GLY A 198 -5.20 4.12 -3.79
N VAL A 199 -5.94 5.20 -3.71
CA VAL A 199 -5.49 6.59 -3.92
C VAL A 199 -4.88 6.79 -5.30
N GLY A 200 -5.51 6.22 -6.34
CA GLY A 200 -5.12 6.42 -7.74
C GLY A 200 -4.04 5.47 -8.26
N ARG A 201 -3.46 4.61 -7.42
CA ARG A 201 -2.31 3.76 -7.73
C ARG A 201 -2.54 2.86 -8.95
N THR A 202 -3.71 2.23 -9.05
CA THR A 202 -4.04 1.26 -10.10
C THR A 202 -4.69 1.86 -11.35
N GLY A 203 -4.82 3.18 -11.41
CA GLY A 203 -5.48 3.86 -12.53
C GLY A 203 -6.97 4.17 -12.30
N ALA A 204 -7.55 3.71 -11.20
CA ALA A 204 -8.79 4.17 -10.61
C ALA A 204 -8.49 4.78 -9.24
N PHE A 205 -9.38 5.58 -8.66
CA PHE A 205 -9.13 6.17 -7.34
C PHE A 205 -9.04 5.06 -6.28
N TRP A 206 -10.00 4.14 -6.29
CA TRP A 206 -9.98 2.90 -5.52
C TRP A 206 -9.97 1.69 -6.48
N ALA A 207 -9.14 0.70 -6.23
CA ALA A 207 -8.99 -0.43 -7.14
C ALA A 207 -10.27 -1.28 -7.27
N VAL A 208 -11.15 -1.28 -6.27
CA VAL A 208 -12.48 -1.93 -6.35
C VAL A 208 -13.33 -1.40 -7.50
N GLU A 209 -13.10 -0.17 -7.96
CA GLU A 209 -13.83 0.42 -9.09
C GLU A 209 -13.64 -0.37 -10.38
N HIS A 210 -12.49 -1.00 -10.60
CA HIS A 210 -12.24 -1.83 -11.78
C HIS A 210 -13.18 -3.04 -11.85
N SER A 211 -13.48 -3.62 -10.71
CA SER A 211 -14.39 -4.78 -10.61
C SER A 211 -15.86 -4.39 -10.52
N GLY A 212 -16.17 -3.14 -10.14
CA GLY A 212 -17.52 -2.69 -9.80
C GLY A 212 -18.06 -3.31 -8.50
N VAL A 213 -17.20 -3.92 -7.69
CA VAL A 213 -17.58 -4.52 -6.40
C VAL A 213 -17.73 -3.45 -5.34
N THR A 214 -18.83 -3.50 -4.59
CA THR A 214 -19.00 -2.73 -3.35
C THR A 214 -18.73 -3.65 -2.16
N PRO A 215 -17.57 -3.51 -1.48
CA PRO A 215 -17.25 -4.30 -0.29
C PRO A 215 -18.06 -3.83 0.93
N ASP A 216 -18.13 -4.68 1.94
CA ASP A 216 -18.75 -4.32 3.22
C ASP A 216 -17.83 -3.47 4.09
N VAL A 217 -16.52 -3.69 3.94
CA VAL A 217 -15.47 -2.98 4.65
C VAL A 217 -14.29 -2.73 3.70
N MET A 218 -13.72 -1.52 3.74
CA MET A 218 -12.44 -1.19 3.10
C MET A 218 -11.39 -0.87 4.16
N VAL A 219 -10.22 -1.47 4.03
CA VAL A 219 -9.03 -1.19 4.83
C VAL A 219 -8.11 -0.26 4.06
N LEU A 220 -7.83 0.90 4.63
CA LEU A 220 -7.08 1.97 3.99
C LEU A 220 -5.89 2.37 4.85
N ALA A 221 -4.71 2.51 4.26
CA ALA A 221 -3.52 3.00 4.94
C ALA A 221 -2.52 3.63 3.95
N LYS A 222 -1.30 3.87 4.39
CA LYS A 222 -0.18 4.37 3.56
C LYS A 222 -0.51 5.68 2.85
N ALA A 223 -0.88 5.63 1.56
CA ALA A 223 -1.10 6.81 0.72
C ALA A 223 -2.13 7.80 1.29
N ILE A 224 -3.15 7.28 2.01
CA ILE A 224 -4.20 8.12 2.60
C ILE A 224 -3.68 9.08 3.70
N GLY A 225 -2.54 8.79 4.30
CA GLY A 225 -1.89 9.67 5.29
C GLY A 225 -0.98 10.76 4.68
N GLY A 226 -0.91 10.86 3.33
CA GLY A 226 -0.14 11.90 2.68
C GLY A 226 1.33 11.93 3.06
N SER A 227 1.98 10.78 3.15
CA SER A 227 3.36 10.55 3.59
C SER A 227 3.53 10.40 5.12
N LEU A 228 2.49 10.59 5.90
CA LEU A 228 2.50 10.36 7.35
C LEU A 228 1.71 9.09 7.71
N PRO A 229 2.07 8.40 8.80
CA PRO A 229 1.36 7.20 9.21
C PRO A 229 -0.11 7.49 9.57
N LEU A 230 -1.03 6.89 8.83
CA LEU A 230 -2.47 6.97 9.04
C LEU A 230 -3.12 5.71 8.47
N ALA A 231 -4.06 5.14 9.21
CA ALA A 231 -4.87 4.04 8.74
C ALA A 231 -6.34 4.24 9.13
N VAL A 232 -7.23 3.77 8.28
CA VAL A 232 -8.67 4.00 8.37
C VAL A 232 -9.43 2.77 7.89
N VAL A 233 -10.56 2.51 8.52
CA VAL A 233 -11.56 1.55 8.04
C VAL A 233 -12.80 2.33 7.58
N VAL A 234 -13.23 2.08 6.36
CA VAL A 234 -14.52 2.52 5.82
C VAL A 234 -15.44 1.32 5.81
N HIS A 235 -16.64 1.43 6.37
CA HIS A 235 -17.57 0.30 6.47
C HIS A 235 -19.03 0.72 6.34
N ARG A 236 -19.91 -0.24 6.05
CA ARG A 236 -21.37 -0.01 6.04
C ARG A 236 -21.86 0.32 7.46
N ALA A 237 -22.87 1.18 7.56
CA ALA A 237 -23.41 1.62 8.86
C ALA A 237 -23.99 0.48 9.71
N ASP A 238 -24.58 -0.53 9.07
CA ASP A 238 -25.17 -1.68 9.76
C ASP A 238 -24.16 -2.63 10.42
N LEU A 239 -22.87 -2.49 10.08
CA LEU A 239 -21.79 -3.19 10.77
C LEU A 239 -21.30 -2.45 12.02
N SER A 240 -21.72 -1.20 12.25
CA SER A 240 -21.45 -0.55 13.52
C SER A 240 -22.14 -1.36 14.63
N PRO A 241 -21.41 -1.70 15.72
CA PRO A 241 -22.07 -2.15 16.93
C PRO A 241 -23.18 -1.14 17.19
N ALA A 242 -24.42 -1.61 17.34
CA ALA A 242 -25.52 -0.71 17.65
C ALA A 242 -24.98 0.27 18.70
N ALA A 243 -25.00 1.57 18.37
CA ALA A 243 -24.75 2.56 19.39
C ALA A 243 -25.82 2.32 20.43
N THR A 244 -25.51 1.42 21.34
CA THR A 244 -26.17 1.40 22.61
C THR A 244 -25.86 2.77 23.14
N HIS A 245 -26.77 3.71 22.86
CA HIS A 245 -26.95 4.91 23.61
C HIS A 245 -27.32 4.44 25.02
N SER A 246 -26.35 3.78 25.65
CA SER A 246 -26.38 3.64 27.08
C SER A 246 -26.22 5.05 27.60
N ALA A 247 -27.32 5.63 28.05
CA ALA A 247 -27.39 6.87 28.80
C ALA A 247 -26.54 6.82 30.10
N ALA A 248 -25.78 5.80 30.29
CA ALA A 248 -24.79 5.58 31.34
C ALA A 248 -23.41 5.44 30.70
N GLY A 249 -22.72 6.55 30.47
CA GLY A 249 -21.27 6.77 30.37
C GLY A 249 -20.28 5.61 30.22
N SER A 250 -20.67 4.49 29.63
CA SER A 250 -19.75 3.42 29.27
C SER A 250 -19.18 3.71 27.89
N ALA A 251 -18.12 4.52 27.89
CA ALA A 251 -17.22 4.60 26.74
C ALA A 251 -16.89 3.18 26.30
N VAL A 252 -17.26 2.79 25.07
CA VAL A 252 -16.67 1.65 24.40
C VAL A 252 -15.17 1.86 24.49
N ARG A 253 -14.50 1.11 25.36
CA ARG A 253 -13.05 1.22 25.52
C ARG A 253 -12.43 0.96 24.16
N ALA A 254 -11.92 2.03 23.54
CA ALA A 254 -11.06 1.91 22.38
C ALA A 254 -9.95 0.90 22.70
N ALA A 255 -9.62 0.03 21.76
CA ALA A 255 -8.52 -0.89 21.97
C ALA A 255 -7.19 -0.10 22.13
N PRO A 256 -6.21 -0.65 22.85
CA PRO A 256 -4.93 0.02 23.10
C PRO A 256 -4.19 0.51 21.85
N ALA A 257 -4.48 -0.05 20.67
CA ALA A 257 -3.88 0.36 19.38
C ALA A 257 -4.41 1.69 18.83
N ASP A 258 -5.42 2.31 19.47
CA ASP A 258 -6.10 3.50 18.93
C ASP A 258 -5.45 4.84 19.35
N GLU A 259 -4.34 4.83 20.08
CA GLU A 259 -3.69 6.06 20.56
C GLU A 259 -3.20 6.98 19.43
N ALA A 260 -2.86 6.42 18.27
CA ALA A 260 -2.41 7.19 17.10
C ALA A 260 -3.55 7.72 16.20
N ARG A 261 -4.81 7.38 16.47
CA ARG A 261 -5.97 7.78 15.65
C ARG A 261 -6.20 9.29 15.60
N GLY A 262 -5.73 10.02 16.61
CA GLY A 262 -5.90 11.46 16.72
C GLY A 262 -4.81 12.32 16.05
N ASN A 263 -3.99 11.76 15.14
CA ASN A 263 -2.88 12.48 14.50
C ASN A 263 -3.39 13.51 13.49
N GLN A 264 -3.51 14.77 13.93
CA GLN A 264 -4.02 15.87 13.12
C GLN A 264 -3.13 16.17 11.90
N LEU A 265 -1.80 16.04 12.03
CA LEU A 265 -0.88 16.28 10.92
C LEU A 265 -1.08 15.26 9.80
N ALA A 266 -1.28 13.99 10.16
CA ALA A 266 -1.52 12.94 9.18
C ALA A 266 -2.88 13.10 8.48
N MET A 267 -3.92 13.52 9.21
CA MET A 267 -5.23 13.82 8.63
C MET A 267 -5.19 15.02 7.70
N ALA A 268 -4.51 16.10 8.08
CA ALA A 268 -4.35 17.26 7.20
C ALA A 268 -3.56 16.92 5.92
N ALA A 269 -2.44 16.18 6.06
CA ALA A 269 -1.66 15.68 4.95
C ALA A 269 -2.47 14.76 4.04
N GLY A 270 -3.27 13.88 4.64
CA GLY A 270 -4.17 12.95 3.94
C GLY A 270 -5.26 13.69 3.16
N ALA A 271 -5.99 14.61 3.78
CA ALA A 271 -7.01 15.42 3.11
C ALA A 271 -6.42 16.16 1.90
N ALA A 272 -5.27 16.81 2.07
CA ALA A 272 -4.59 17.52 0.98
C ALA A 272 -4.14 16.57 -0.14
N THR A 273 -3.73 15.33 0.19
CA THR A 273 -3.35 14.32 -0.80
C THR A 273 -4.56 13.83 -1.58
N LEU A 274 -5.65 13.46 -0.90
CA LEU A 274 -6.87 12.97 -1.54
C LEU A 274 -7.46 14.02 -2.48
N ALA A 275 -7.59 15.27 -2.01
CA ALA A 275 -8.05 16.38 -2.82
C ALA A 275 -7.17 16.58 -4.06
N HIS A 276 -5.84 16.62 -3.89
CA HIS A 276 -4.89 16.84 -4.99
C HIS A 276 -4.96 15.73 -6.05
N VAL A 277 -5.03 14.45 -5.62
CA VAL A 277 -5.16 13.31 -6.54
C VAL A 277 -6.45 13.41 -7.36
N ARG A 278 -7.57 13.75 -6.72
CA ARG A 278 -8.87 13.91 -7.36
C ARG A 278 -8.90 15.10 -8.33
N GLU A 279 -8.50 16.27 -7.88
CA GLU A 279 -8.58 17.53 -8.64
C GLU A 279 -7.67 17.52 -9.88
N HIS A 280 -6.50 16.88 -9.78
CA HIS A 280 -5.55 16.78 -10.87
C HIS A 280 -5.69 15.49 -11.68
N ARG A 281 -6.72 14.68 -11.39
CA ARG A 281 -7.03 13.42 -12.09
C ARG A 281 -5.80 12.50 -12.19
N LEU A 282 -5.06 12.37 -11.07
CA LEU A 282 -3.82 11.61 -11.06
C LEU A 282 -4.04 10.09 -11.21
N ALA A 283 -5.23 9.58 -10.92
CA ALA A 283 -5.60 8.20 -11.17
C ALA A 283 -5.61 7.90 -12.68
N GLU A 284 -6.27 8.74 -13.47
CA GLU A 284 -6.33 8.59 -14.93
C GLU A 284 -4.94 8.76 -15.56
N ARG A 285 -4.12 9.68 -15.03
CA ARG A 285 -2.72 9.78 -15.44
C ARG A 285 -1.95 8.50 -15.13
N ALA A 286 -2.17 7.92 -13.95
CA ALA A 286 -1.53 6.66 -13.56
C ALA A 286 -1.91 5.50 -14.49
N ALA A 287 -3.16 5.46 -14.98
CA ALA A 287 -3.58 4.48 -15.98
C ALA A 287 -2.77 4.62 -17.26
N VAL A 288 -2.71 5.85 -17.83
CA VAL A 288 -2.03 6.12 -19.12
C VAL A 288 -0.53 5.86 -19.04
N VAL A 289 0.15 6.42 -18.03
CA VAL A 289 1.60 6.23 -17.85
C VAL A 289 1.91 4.77 -17.52
N GLY A 290 1.08 4.14 -16.69
CA GLY A 290 1.23 2.74 -16.30
C GLY A 290 1.11 1.78 -17.47
N GLU A 291 0.14 1.98 -18.36
CA GLU A 291 -0.04 1.17 -19.58
C GLU A 291 1.21 1.26 -20.49
N ARG A 292 1.74 2.49 -20.69
CA ARG A 292 2.97 2.70 -21.45
C ARG A 292 4.17 1.99 -20.81
N MET A 293 4.31 2.13 -19.49
CA MET A 293 5.40 1.45 -18.75
C MET A 293 5.24 -0.07 -18.84
N LEU A 294 4.04 -0.60 -18.69
CA LEU A 294 3.77 -2.03 -18.77
C LEU A 294 4.13 -2.60 -20.12
N ALA A 295 3.77 -1.92 -21.23
CA ALA A 295 4.15 -2.33 -22.59
C ALA A 295 5.68 -2.42 -22.74
N ARG A 296 6.42 -1.41 -22.27
CA ARG A 296 7.90 -1.40 -22.31
C ARG A 296 8.53 -2.50 -21.44
N LEU A 297 7.88 -2.86 -20.32
CA LEU A 297 8.32 -3.99 -19.48
C LEU A 297 8.04 -5.34 -20.17
N CYS A 298 6.96 -5.47 -20.92
CA CYS A 298 6.69 -6.64 -21.73
C CYS A 298 7.75 -6.79 -22.86
N ASP A 299 8.11 -5.70 -23.53
CA ASP A 299 9.21 -5.70 -24.52
C ASP A 299 10.54 -6.12 -23.88
N LEU A 300 10.81 -5.68 -22.65
CA LEU A 300 11.99 -6.07 -21.90
C LEU A 300 11.98 -7.58 -21.60
N ALA A 301 10.83 -8.15 -21.25
CA ALA A 301 10.70 -9.58 -21.00
C ALA A 301 11.02 -10.44 -22.26
N THR A 302 10.70 -9.95 -23.45
CA THR A 302 11.07 -10.65 -24.70
C THR A 302 12.59 -10.67 -24.96
N ARG A 303 13.31 -9.66 -24.43
CA ARG A 303 14.78 -9.54 -24.59
C ARG A 303 15.56 -10.35 -23.56
N PHE A 304 14.97 -10.58 -22.38
CA PHE A 304 15.62 -11.24 -21.25
C PHE A 304 14.82 -12.46 -20.77
N PRO A 305 15.19 -13.69 -21.21
CA PRO A 305 14.46 -14.91 -20.84
C PRO A 305 14.39 -15.20 -19.33
N CYS A 306 15.20 -14.54 -18.53
CA CYS A 306 15.15 -14.64 -17.07
C CYS A 306 13.96 -13.88 -16.44
N VAL A 307 13.31 -13.01 -17.21
CA VAL A 307 12.05 -12.35 -16.81
C VAL A 307 10.91 -13.29 -17.17
N SER A 308 10.37 -13.98 -16.17
CA SER A 308 9.32 -14.99 -16.35
C SER A 308 7.91 -14.44 -16.44
N GLY A 309 7.69 -13.21 -15.97
CA GLY A 309 6.41 -12.57 -16.01
C GLY A 309 6.48 -11.06 -15.81
N VAL A 310 5.54 -10.35 -16.41
CA VAL A 310 5.30 -8.93 -16.19
C VAL A 310 3.85 -8.75 -15.81
N ARG A 311 3.59 -8.04 -14.76
CA ARG A 311 2.23 -7.78 -14.27
C ARG A 311 2.08 -6.39 -13.71
N GLY A 312 0.85 -5.91 -13.66
CA GLY A 312 0.54 -4.66 -13.00
C GLY A 312 -0.65 -3.94 -13.60
N ARG A 313 -1.03 -2.86 -12.92
CA ARG A 313 -2.11 -1.97 -13.32
C ARG A 313 -1.78 -0.57 -12.84
N GLY A 314 -1.96 0.44 -13.70
CA GLY A 314 -1.55 1.80 -13.39
C GLY A 314 -0.08 1.86 -13.01
N LEU A 315 0.24 2.55 -11.94
CA LEU A 315 1.62 2.69 -11.44
C LEU A 315 1.95 1.67 -10.31
N MET A 316 1.35 0.49 -10.36
CA MET A 316 1.70 -0.67 -9.56
C MET A 316 2.16 -1.79 -10.49
N LEU A 317 3.47 -1.89 -10.71
CA LEU A 317 4.06 -2.77 -11.73
C LEU A 317 5.04 -3.76 -11.08
N GLY A 318 5.17 -4.94 -11.67
CA GLY A 318 6.05 -5.98 -11.20
C GLY A 318 6.65 -6.81 -12.33
N LEU A 319 7.91 -7.22 -12.13
CA LEU A 319 8.61 -8.18 -12.97
C LEU A 319 8.98 -9.39 -12.13
N ASP A 320 8.55 -10.56 -12.56
CA ASP A 320 8.91 -11.84 -11.94
C ASP A 320 10.17 -12.39 -12.61
N PHE A 321 11.03 -12.99 -11.82
CA PHE A 321 12.28 -13.56 -12.29
C PHE A 321 12.35 -15.05 -11.96
N THR A 322 12.78 -15.83 -12.96
CA THR A 322 13.13 -17.23 -12.77
C THR A 322 14.65 -17.36 -12.80
N ASP A 323 15.21 -18.03 -11.80
CA ASP A 323 16.63 -18.34 -11.77
C ASP A 323 16.88 -19.59 -12.63
N PRO A 324 17.57 -19.48 -13.79
CA PRO A 324 17.78 -20.61 -14.69
C PRO A 324 18.67 -21.72 -14.10
N GLY A 325 19.39 -21.44 -13.01
CA GLY A 325 20.33 -22.35 -12.35
C GLY A 325 19.79 -23.07 -11.11
N HIS A 326 18.56 -22.78 -10.68
CA HIS A 326 18.00 -23.41 -9.48
C HIS A 326 16.88 -24.40 -9.85
N SER A 327 17.26 -25.68 -9.93
CA SER A 327 16.35 -26.82 -9.82
C SER A 327 15.54 -26.67 -8.55
N SER A 328 14.23 -26.94 -8.65
CA SER A 328 13.26 -26.92 -7.56
C SER A 328 13.53 -28.04 -6.56
N VAL A 329 14.50 -27.86 -5.67
CA VAL A 329 14.65 -28.76 -4.51
C VAL A 329 13.67 -28.26 -3.44
N PRO A 330 12.68 -29.08 -3.04
CA PRO A 330 11.79 -28.72 -1.95
C PRO A 330 12.57 -28.60 -0.64
N GLY A 331 12.53 -27.44 0.03
CA GLY A 331 13.05 -27.26 1.39
C GLY A 331 14.22 -26.30 1.57
N GLU A 332 14.87 -25.77 0.52
CA GLU A 332 15.86 -24.72 0.70
C GLU A 332 15.24 -23.31 0.76
N PRO A 333 15.70 -22.44 1.70
CA PRO A 333 15.25 -21.05 1.75
C PRO A 333 15.73 -20.32 0.49
N ARG A 334 14.86 -20.09 -0.47
CA ARG A 334 15.10 -19.33 -1.71
C ARG A 334 15.10 -17.82 -1.44
N GLY A 335 15.76 -17.36 -0.40
CA GLY A 335 15.80 -15.96 -0.03
C GLY A 335 17.11 -15.29 -0.42
N VAL A 336 17.06 -14.01 -0.79
CA VAL A 336 18.16 -13.03 -0.83
C VAL A 336 19.27 -13.23 -1.86
N ARG A 337 19.52 -14.42 -2.37
CA ARG A 337 20.52 -14.70 -3.40
C ARG A 337 19.96 -14.78 -4.83
N GLY A 338 18.66 -14.67 -5.01
CA GLY A 338 17.98 -14.78 -6.29
C GLY A 338 18.24 -13.61 -7.24
N LEU A 339 17.88 -13.81 -8.49
CA LEU A 339 18.09 -12.85 -9.58
C LEU A 339 17.37 -11.51 -9.33
N ALA A 340 16.17 -11.50 -8.77
CA ALA A 340 15.46 -10.28 -8.41
C ALA A 340 16.26 -9.40 -7.42
N ALA A 341 16.92 -10.02 -6.44
CA ALA A 341 17.80 -9.31 -5.51
C ALA A 341 19.07 -8.78 -6.19
N ALA A 342 19.61 -9.52 -7.19
CA ALA A 342 20.72 -9.04 -8.00
C ALA A 342 20.30 -7.83 -8.85
N VAL A 343 19.15 -7.90 -9.51
CA VAL A 343 18.58 -6.79 -10.29
C VAL A 343 18.37 -5.56 -9.40
N ARG A 344 17.80 -5.71 -8.18
CA ARG A 344 17.66 -4.58 -7.24
C ARG A 344 19.02 -3.94 -6.91
N ARG A 345 20.09 -4.73 -6.70
CA ARG A 345 21.43 -4.17 -6.45
C ARG A 345 21.95 -3.40 -7.66
N GLU A 346 21.75 -3.94 -8.87
CA GLU A 346 22.14 -3.28 -10.11
C GLU A 346 21.33 -1.99 -10.38
N CYS A 347 20.02 -1.99 -10.07
CA CYS A 347 19.20 -0.77 -10.08
C CYS A 347 19.80 0.29 -9.16
N LEU A 348 20.13 -0.09 -7.93
CA LEU A 348 20.70 0.85 -6.96
C LEU A 348 22.03 1.43 -7.44
N ARG A 349 22.90 0.64 -8.06
CA ARG A 349 24.16 1.11 -8.67
C ARG A 349 23.92 2.14 -9.78
N ARG A 350 22.78 2.06 -10.47
CA ARG A 350 22.35 2.97 -11.54
C ARG A 350 21.49 4.13 -11.03
N GLY A 351 21.38 4.29 -9.73
CA GLY A 351 20.58 5.36 -9.11
C GLY A 351 19.07 5.15 -9.21
N LEU A 352 18.63 3.90 -9.18
CA LEU A 352 17.20 3.53 -9.16
C LEU A 352 16.89 2.71 -7.91
N ILE A 353 15.92 3.17 -7.12
CA ILE A 353 15.39 2.46 -5.96
C ILE A 353 14.14 1.70 -6.39
N VAL A 354 14.16 0.38 -6.19
CA VAL A 354 13.04 -0.53 -6.46
C VAL A 354 12.78 -1.45 -5.28
N GLY A 355 11.55 -1.96 -5.15
CA GLY A 355 11.18 -2.95 -4.15
C GLY A 355 11.39 -4.39 -4.60
N LEU A 356 11.35 -5.32 -3.65
CA LEU A 356 11.14 -6.74 -3.92
C LEU A 356 9.72 -7.12 -3.52
N GLY A 357 9.14 -8.08 -4.21
CA GLY A 357 7.79 -8.60 -4.02
C GLY A 357 7.71 -10.09 -4.29
N GLY A 358 6.51 -10.63 -4.08
CA GLY A 358 6.26 -12.06 -4.10
C GLY A 358 6.64 -12.74 -2.78
N PRO A 359 6.05 -13.92 -2.47
CA PRO A 359 6.27 -14.65 -1.21
C PRO A 359 7.74 -15.01 -0.96
N ARG A 360 8.53 -15.14 -2.04
CA ARG A 360 9.96 -15.51 -2.01
C ARG A 360 10.87 -14.37 -2.41
N ALA A 361 10.35 -13.14 -2.51
CA ALA A 361 11.08 -11.97 -3.02
C ALA A 361 11.67 -12.19 -4.44
N GLU A 362 10.96 -12.94 -5.27
CA GLU A 362 11.31 -13.27 -6.65
C GLU A 362 10.92 -12.21 -7.68
N ALA A 363 10.20 -11.18 -7.27
CA ALA A 363 9.77 -10.11 -8.14
C ALA A 363 10.45 -8.78 -7.81
N VAL A 364 10.72 -7.97 -8.81
CA VAL A 364 11.01 -6.53 -8.65
C VAL A 364 9.71 -5.76 -8.77
N ARG A 365 9.44 -4.88 -7.79
CA ARG A 365 8.25 -4.02 -7.75
C ARG A 365 8.61 -2.57 -8.04
N LEU A 366 7.77 -1.93 -8.86
CA LEU A 366 7.81 -0.52 -9.19
C LEU A 366 6.52 0.15 -8.69
N LEU A 367 6.69 1.13 -7.81
CA LEU A 367 5.62 1.95 -7.23
C LEU A 367 6.01 3.44 -7.32
N PRO A 368 6.26 4.00 -8.52
CA PRO A 368 6.62 5.40 -8.63
C PRO A 368 5.49 6.29 -8.11
N PRO A 369 5.76 7.54 -7.69
CA PRO A 369 4.70 8.45 -7.30
C PRO A 369 3.77 8.74 -8.49
N LEU A 370 2.50 9.08 -8.23
CA LEU A 370 1.50 9.40 -9.25
C LEU A 370 1.89 10.64 -10.08
N THR A 371 2.79 11.45 -9.54
CA THR A 371 3.33 12.66 -10.15
C THR A 371 4.55 12.41 -11.04
N VAL A 372 4.91 11.14 -11.29
CA VAL A 372 6.04 10.77 -12.16
C VAL A 372 5.88 11.43 -13.53
N SER A 373 6.94 12.10 -14.03
CA SER A 373 6.93 12.64 -15.38
C SER A 373 7.22 11.57 -16.42
N ASP A 374 6.95 11.88 -17.70
CA ASP A 374 7.20 10.94 -18.80
C ASP A 374 8.69 10.65 -18.94
N GLU A 375 9.54 11.68 -18.80
CA GLU A 375 11.01 11.55 -18.83
C GLU A 375 11.52 10.72 -17.64
N GLN A 376 10.91 10.88 -16.47
CA GLN A 376 11.27 10.05 -15.30
C GLN A 376 10.86 8.60 -15.49
N ALA A 377 9.68 8.34 -16.06
CA ALA A 377 9.23 6.98 -16.38
C ALA A 377 10.17 6.31 -17.38
N ASP A 378 10.57 7.02 -18.44
CA ASP A 378 11.53 6.51 -19.42
C ASP A 378 12.91 6.23 -18.79
N ALA A 379 13.43 7.15 -17.97
CA ALA A 379 14.69 6.94 -17.25
C ALA A 379 14.65 5.75 -16.27
N VAL A 380 13.51 5.48 -15.64
CA VAL A 380 13.29 4.28 -14.80
C VAL A 380 13.43 3.02 -15.66
N LEU A 381 12.74 2.98 -16.79
CA LEU A 381 12.73 1.82 -17.68
C LEU A 381 14.10 1.53 -18.29
N GLU A 382 14.84 2.56 -18.69
CA GLU A 382 16.20 2.44 -19.20
C GLU A 382 17.14 1.87 -18.13
N ARG A 383 17.16 2.46 -16.93
CA ARG A 383 18.01 1.98 -15.82
C ARG A 383 17.67 0.57 -15.39
N LEU A 384 16.38 0.21 -15.41
CA LEU A 384 15.94 -1.14 -15.09
C LEU A 384 16.38 -2.14 -16.16
N ALA A 385 16.27 -1.79 -17.45
CA ALA A 385 16.72 -2.65 -18.54
C ALA A 385 18.23 -2.96 -18.45
N ASP A 386 19.03 -1.91 -18.19
CA ASP A 386 20.49 -2.05 -17.98
C ASP A 386 20.81 -2.88 -16.72
N ALA A 387 19.99 -2.76 -15.68
CA ALA A 387 20.17 -3.52 -14.44
C ALA A 387 19.85 -5.01 -14.65
N VAL A 388 18.79 -5.31 -15.40
CA VAL A 388 18.40 -6.69 -15.75
C VAL A 388 19.49 -7.34 -16.61
N GLY A 389 20.01 -6.63 -17.63
CA GLY A 389 21.10 -7.13 -18.47
C GLY A 389 22.34 -7.48 -17.66
N ALA A 390 22.81 -6.55 -16.83
CA ALA A 390 24.00 -6.77 -15.99
C ALA A 390 23.83 -7.91 -14.97
N ALA A 391 22.63 -8.05 -14.39
CA ALA A 391 22.36 -9.16 -13.47
C ALA A 391 22.29 -10.51 -14.19
N ALA A 392 21.71 -10.56 -15.40
CA ALA A 392 21.63 -11.77 -16.21
C ALA A 392 23.01 -12.25 -16.68
N ASP A 393 23.89 -11.33 -17.05
CA ASP A 393 25.28 -11.67 -17.46
C ASP A 393 26.08 -12.24 -16.27
N THR A 394 25.91 -11.65 -15.08
CA THR A 394 26.56 -12.14 -13.85
C THR A 394 26.06 -13.53 -13.44
N ALA A 395 24.82 -13.87 -13.74
CA ALA A 395 24.23 -15.17 -13.39
C ALA A 395 24.68 -16.30 -14.36
N ARG A 396 25.17 -15.93 -15.55
CA ARG A 396 25.71 -16.88 -16.55
C ARG A 396 27.19 -17.18 -16.37
N SER A 397 27.92 -16.30 -15.68
CA SER A 397 29.36 -16.44 -15.35
C SER A 397 29.57 -17.25 -14.08
#